data_9c5c5aec77d3c40d9227411bf3124f96
#
_entry.id   9c5c5aec77d3c40d9227411bf3124f96
#
_cell.length_a   1.000
_cell.length_b   1.000
_cell.length_c   1.000
_cell.angle_alpha   90.00
_cell.angle_beta   90.00
_cell.angle_gamma   90.00
#
_symmetry.space_group_name_H-M   'P 1'
#
loop_
_entity.id
_entity.type
_entity.pdbx_description
1 polymer ?
#
loop_
_entity_poly.entity_id
_entity_poly.type
_entity_poly.pdbx_seq_one_letter_code
_entity_poly.pdbx_strand_id
1 'polypeptide(L)'
;NRVGEYDTYALYQILKDKVGDFISIGSLPSGVYPFENSLTSVGTVPTSLRNRKLKWETTEQWNLGLDLGFLDERIGLTVDWYRKTTRDLLLNTALPTSSGYFSAMKNVGKVRNQGIEFTLNTTNIKNRHFSWTTNFNIAFNKNKVLELAENQSSLLSAAKFDQNYNSQYSYIAKVGYPMGMMYGFIYEGTYKYEDFDKVGDTYTLKRNVPYFSSESNTQPGMPKYADLNGDGIIDDNDRTMIGNGMPKHTGGFTNNFEYKGFDLSIFFQWSYGNDVLNANRLFFENSNKTRDLNQYASYADRWTPENPESNIPRATDSGSNKVFSTRIIEDGSFLRLKTVSLGYTLPKQLTKKWKIDNARVFVAGQNLWTCTGYSGYDPEVSIREGAL
;
A
#
# COMPACT_ATOMS: atom_id res chain seq x y z
N ASN A 1 13.07 -16.13 24.74
CA ASN A 1 11.69 -16.41 25.18
C ASN A 1 11.15 -15.32 26.11
N ARG A 2 11.05 -14.09 25.63
CA ARG A 2 10.36 -12.99 26.33
C ARG A 2 9.14 -12.49 25.57
N VAL A 3 8.51 -13.34 24.77
CA VAL A 3 7.33 -13.00 23.97
C VAL A 3 6.03 -13.13 24.78
N GLY A 4 6.07 -13.75 25.98
CA GLY A 4 4.86 -14.14 26.69
C GLY A 4 4.13 -13.07 27.49
N GLU A 5 4.83 -12.08 28.04
CA GLU A 5 4.21 -11.20 29.06
C GLU A 5 3.49 -9.99 28.46
N TYR A 6 4.04 -9.38 27.42
CA TYR A 6 3.42 -8.22 26.75
C TYR A 6 2.23 -8.62 25.88
N ASP A 7 2.36 -9.75 25.19
CA ASP A 7 1.27 -10.25 24.35
C ASP A 7 0.10 -10.76 25.18
N THR A 8 0.35 -11.34 26.35
CA THR A 8 -0.70 -11.74 27.30
C THR A 8 -1.46 -10.53 27.82
N TYR A 9 -0.76 -9.42 28.09
CA TYR A 9 -1.39 -8.19 28.53
C TYR A 9 -2.23 -7.54 27.43
N ALA A 10 -1.74 -7.50 26.20
CA ALA A 10 -2.50 -7.00 25.05
C ALA A 10 -3.76 -7.83 24.79
N LEU A 11 -3.66 -9.17 24.85
CA LEU A 11 -4.83 -10.04 24.72
C LEU A 11 -5.79 -9.88 25.91
N TYR A 12 -5.27 -9.71 27.13
CA TYR A 12 -6.08 -9.45 28.31
C TYR A 12 -6.80 -8.10 28.20
N GLN A 13 -6.16 -7.05 27.71
CA GLN A 13 -6.80 -5.77 27.41
C GLN A 13 -7.86 -5.92 26.33
N ILE A 14 -7.54 -6.57 25.20
CA ILE A 14 -8.51 -6.86 24.15
C ILE A 14 -9.71 -7.66 24.67
N LEU A 15 -9.47 -8.67 25.53
CA LEU A 15 -10.52 -9.46 26.15
C LEU A 15 -11.29 -8.65 27.20
N LYS A 16 -10.64 -7.83 27.99
CA LYS A 16 -11.25 -6.94 28.98
C LYS A 16 -12.08 -5.87 28.30
N ASP A 17 -11.53 -5.20 27.30
CA ASP A 17 -12.20 -4.17 26.52
C ASP A 17 -13.41 -4.73 25.75
N LYS A 18 -13.30 -5.99 25.31
CA LYS A 18 -14.39 -6.67 24.57
C LYS A 18 -15.40 -7.41 25.45
N VAL A 19 -15.10 -7.64 26.71
CA VAL A 19 -15.95 -8.38 27.65
C VAL A 19 -16.66 -7.47 28.65
N GLY A 20 -16.06 -6.29 28.91
CA GLY A 20 -16.55 -5.34 29.91
C GLY A 20 -17.08 -4.02 29.36
N ASP A 21 -16.81 -3.74 28.09
CA ASP A 21 -17.24 -2.46 27.53
C ASP A 21 -18.67 -2.52 27.03
N PHE A 22 -19.50 -1.92 27.82
CA PHE A 22 -20.71 -1.31 27.34
C PHE A 22 -20.30 0.05 26.76
N ILE A 23 -20.45 0.27 25.47
CA ILE A 23 -20.26 1.61 24.92
C ILE A 23 -21.43 2.47 25.35
N SER A 24 -21.10 3.54 26.06
CA SER A 24 -22.05 4.62 26.28
C SER A 24 -22.46 5.22 24.93
N ILE A 25 -23.73 5.11 24.57
CA ILE A 25 -24.30 5.68 23.34
C ILE A 25 -24.46 7.22 23.47
N GLY A 26 -23.67 7.86 24.31
CA GLY A 26 -23.79 9.28 24.63
C GLY A 26 -23.52 10.27 23.49
N SER A 27 -23.22 9.82 22.28
CA SER A 27 -22.98 10.70 21.14
C SER A 27 -23.97 10.58 19.98
N LEU A 28 -24.97 9.69 20.07
CA LEU A 28 -26.01 9.59 19.07
C LEU A 28 -27.28 10.31 19.57
N PRO A 29 -27.81 11.30 18.81
CA PRO A 29 -29.08 11.96 19.19
C PRO A 29 -30.26 11.01 19.37
N SER A 30 -30.16 9.83 18.75
CA SER A 30 -31.18 8.76 18.83
C SER A 30 -30.98 7.75 19.96
N GLY A 31 -29.92 7.86 20.74
CA GLY A 31 -29.61 6.96 21.88
C GLY A 31 -29.97 7.52 23.24
N VAL A 32 -30.65 8.65 23.26
CA VAL A 32 -31.08 9.31 24.50
C VAL A 32 -32.51 8.94 24.80
N TYR A 33 -32.71 8.19 25.86
CA TYR A 33 -34.06 7.87 26.36
C TYR A 33 -34.50 8.92 27.37
N PRO A 34 -35.64 9.57 27.18
CA PRO A 34 -36.23 10.41 28.22
C PRO A 34 -36.79 9.49 29.33
N PHE A 35 -36.11 9.48 30.46
CA PHE A 35 -36.73 8.98 31.72
C PHE A 35 -37.25 10.16 32.49
N GLU A 36 -38.54 10.10 32.84
CA GLU A 36 -39.27 11.04 33.70
C GLU A 36 -38.79 12.52 33.62
N ASN A 37 -39.55 13.34 32.96
CA ASN A 37 -39.42 14.81 32.95
C ASN A 37 -38.03 15.37 32.59
N SER A 38 -37.56 15.09 31.39
CA SER A 38 -36.44 15.81 30.73
C SER A 38 -35.01 15.43 31.10
N LEU A 39 -34.72 14.42 31.87
CA LEU A 39 -33.38 13.93 32.06
C LEU A 39 -33.05 12.81 31.07
N THR A 40 -32.05 13.04 30.22
CA THR A 40 -31.53 12.06 29.26
C THR A 40 -30.64 11.07 29.97
N SER A 41 -30.98 9.77 29.98
CA SER A 41 -30.12 8.71 30.46
C SER A 41 -29.31 8.12 29.33
N VAL A 42 -28.01 7.92 29.56
CA VAL A 42 -27.11 7.24 28.64
C VAL A 42 -27.33 5.73 28.75
N GLY A 43 -27.87 5.13 27.69
CA GLY A 43 -28.02 3.67 27.59
C GLY A 43 -26.68 3.01 27.23
N THR A 44 -26.47 1.78 27.70
CA THR A 44 -25.30 0.96 27.34
C THR A 44 -25.73 -0.30 26.60
N VAL A 45 -25.07 -0.62 25.49
CA VAL A 45 -25.34 -1.86 24.75
C VAL A 45 -24.04 -2.61 24.50
N PRO A 46 -24.05 -3.95 24.51
CA PRO A 46 -22.88 -4.71 24.09
C PRO A 46 -22.67 -4.53 22.59
N THR A 47 -21.45 -4.10 22.19
CA THR A 47 -21.11 -3.81 20.80
C THR A 47 -20.37 -4.94 20.10
N SER A 48 -19.86 -5.91 20.85
CA SER A 48 -19.11 -7.05 20.30
C SER A 48 -19.48 -8.36 20.99
N LEU A 49 -19.50 -9.44 20.21
CA LEU A 49 -19.72 -10.78 20.72
C LEU A 49 -18.45 -11.33 21.35
N ARG A 50 -18.56 -11.80 22.61
CA ARG A 50 -17.46 -12.47 23.30
C ARG A 50 -17.09 -13.78 22.62
N ASN A 51 -15.80 -13.98 22.34
CA ASN A 51 -15.27 -15.25 21.86
C ASN A 51 -14.33 -15.87 22.91
N ARG A 52 -14.79 -16.90 23.61
CA ARG A 52 -13.99 -17.64 24.62
C ARG A 52 -12.94 -18.56 24.01
N LYS A 53 -12.96 -18.77 22.68
CA LYS A 53 -12.06 -19.67 21.96
C LYS A 53 -10.89 -18.91 21.31
N LEU A 54 -10.70 -17.63 21.64
CA LEU A 54 -9.57 -16.88 21.14
C LEU A 54 -8.25 -17.50 21.62
N LYS A 55 -7.31 -17.65 20.72
CA LYS A 55 -5.96 -18.16 20.95
C LYS A 55 -4.94 -17.26 20.26
N TRP A 56 -3.69 -17.48 20.57
CA TRP A 56 -2.57 -16.75 19.97
C TRP A 56 -2.40 -17.09 18.49
N GLU A 57 -2.00 -16.10 17.71
CA GLU A 57 -1.47 -16.32 16.38
C GLU A 57 -0.20 -17.15 16.46
N THR A 58 -0.06 -18.14 15.60
CA THR A 58 1.09 -19.03 15.57
C THR A 58 1.85 -18.84 14.26
N THR A 59 3.15 -18.55 14.38
CA THR A 59 4.05 -18.49 13.23
C THR A 59 5.04 -19.64 13.25
N GLU A 60 5.06 -20.38 12.16
CA GLU A 60 6.06 -21.42 11.87
C GLU A 60 6.99 -20.89 10.78
N GLN A 61 8.30 -20.97 11.01
CA GLN A 61 9.31 -20.47 10.09
C GLN A 61 10.40 -21.51 9.85
N TRP A 62 10.73 -21.72 8.58
CA TRP A 62 11.85 -22.50 8.10
C TRP A 62 12.84 -21.55 7.43
N ASN A 63 14.12 -21.69 7.79
CA ASN A 63 15.22 -20.96 7.17
C ASN A 63 16.30 -21.94 6.77
N LEU A 64 16.86 -21.73 5.58
CA LEU A 64 18.01 -22.45 5.08
C LEU A 64 18.99 -21.44 4.50
N GLY A 65 20.16 -21.31 5.10
CA GLY A 65 21.22 -20.41 4.67
C GLY A 65 22.43 -21.17 4.16
N LEU A 66 23.11 -20.57 3.18
CA LEU A 66 24.37 -21.05 2.65
C LEU A 66 25.33 -19.87 2.50
N ASP A 67 26.47 -19.96 3.17
CA ASP A 67 27.56 -18.99 3.09
C ASP A 67 28.72 -19.59 2.29
N LEU A 68 29.17 -18.88 1.26
CA LEU A 68 30.23 -19.26 0.38
C LEU A 68 31.33 -18.17 0.35
N GLY A 69 32.57 -18.55 0.56
CA GLY A 69 33.72 -17.68 0.45
C GLY A 69 34.65 -18.13 -0.67
N PHE A 70 35.11 -17.21 -1.50
CA PHE A 70 36.01 -17.47 -2.61
C PHE A 70 37.19 -16.49 -2.61
N LEU A 71 38.32 -16.90 -3.13
CA LEU A 71 39.54 -16.08 -3.33
C LEU A 71 40.02 -15.45 -2.01
N ASP A 72 40.24 -16.26 -0.99
CA ASP A 72 40.60 -15.82 0.37
C ASP A 72 39.63 -14.77 0.94
N GLU A 73 38.34 -15.10 0.85
CA GLU A 73 37.22 -14.26 1.34
C GLU A 73 37.07 -12.90 0.63
N ARG A 74 37.73 -12.73 -0.52
CA ARG A 74 37.52 -11.51 -1.34
C ARG A 74 36.14 -11.45 -1.97
N ILE A 75 35.49 -12.60 -2.13
CA ILE A 75 34.10 -12.72 -2.59
C ILE A 75 33.37 -13.58 -1.59
N GLY A 76 32.43 -12.98 -0.88
CA GLY A 76 31.50 -13.68 0.02
C GLY A 76 30.08 -13.64 -0.57
N LEU A 77 29.45 -14.81 -0.72
CA LEU A 77 28.07 -14.96 -1.17
C LEU A 77 27.28 -15.66 -0.10
N THR A 78 26.23 -15.01 0.39
CA THR A 78 25.22 -15.59 1.27
C THR A 78 23.93 -15.78 0.48
N VAL A 79 23.33 -16.96 0.59
CA VAL A 79 22.05 -17.29 -0.01
C VAL A 79 21.14 -17.82 1.09
N ASP A 80 20.05 -17.12 1.35
CA ASP A 80 19.07 -17.50 2.35
C ASP A 80 17.73 -17.79 1.70
N TRP A 81 17.19 -18.96 1.99
CA TRP A 81 15.81 -19.30 1.67
C TRP A 81 14.99 -19.36 2.95
N TYR A 82 13.80 -18.77 2.92
CA TYR A 82 12.88 -18.82 4.05
C TYR A 82 11.44 -19.13 3.63
N ARG A 83 10.72 -19.74 4.54
CA ARG A 83 9.29 -19.96 4.45
C ARG A 83 8.65 -19.74 5.82
N LYS A 84 7.86 -18.68 5.92
CA LYS A 84 7.14 -18.29 7.13
C LYS A 84 5.65 -18.46 6.90
N THR A 85 4.97 -19.23 7.77
CA THR A 85 3.52 -19.44 7.70
C THR A 85 2.91 -19.02 9.02
N THR A 86 2.04 -18.00 9.00
CA THR A 86 1.27 -17.54 10.15
C THR A 86 -0.15 -18.08 10.02
N ARG A 87 -0.63 -18.71 11.06
CA ARG A 87 -1.98 -19.29 11.17
C ARG A 87 -2.70 -18.73 12.38
N ASP A 88 -4.00 -18.96 12.45
CA ASP A 88 -4.86 -18.46 13.53
C ASP A 88 -4.86 -16.94 13.65
N LEU A 89 -4.76 -16.23 12.51
CA LEU A 89 -4.78 -14.78 12.47
C LEU A 89 -6.05 -14.24 13.16
N LEU A 90 -5.90 -13.19 13.96
CA LEU A 90 -7.01 -12.52 14.63
C LEU A 90 -7.68 -11.54 13.69
N LEU A 91 -8.82 -11.91 13.14
CA LEU A 91 -9.60 -11.08 12.21
C LEU A 91 -11.01 -10.83 12.73
N ASN A 92 -11.53 -9.63 12.47
CA ASN A 92 -12.93 -9.33 12.63
C ASN A 92 -13.73 -9.98 11.50
N THR A 93 -14.53 -10.98 11.84
CA THR A 93 -15.38 -11.71 10.90
C THR A 93 -16.79 -11.17 10.98
N ALA A 94 -17.40 -10.86 9.83
CA ALA A 94 -18.79 -10.46 9.77
C ALA A 94 -19.69 -11.57 10.34
N LEU A 95 -20.71 -11.16 11.07
CA LEU A 95 -21.73 -12.07 11.63
C LEU A 95 -23.06 -11.84 10.92
N PRO A 96 -23.94 -12.86 10.86
CA PRO A 96 -25.30 -12.66 10.43
C PRO A 96 -25.99 -11.60 11.28
N THR A 97 -26.75 -10.71 10.66
CA THR A 97 -27.46 -9.62 11.34
C THR A 97 -28.45 -10.13 12.40
N SER A 98 -28.94 -11.36 12.25
CA SER A 98 -29.79 -12.06 13.25
C SER A 98 -29.10 -12.31 14.59
N SER A 99 -27.76 -12.21 14.66
CA SER A 99 -27.00 -12.32 15.91
C SER A 99 -27.06 -11.08 16.79
N GLY A 100 -27.57 -9.95 16.28
CA GLY A 100 -27.54 -8.65 16.94
C GLY A 100 -26.17 -7.96 16.95
N TYR A 101 -25.15 -8.55 16.31
CA TYR A 101 -23.79 -8.02 16.21
C TYR A 101 -23.32 -7.99 14.77
N PHE A 102 -22.54 -6.98 14.40
CA PHE A 102 -22.00 -6.86 13.04
C PHE A 102 -20.77 -7.75 12.81
N SER A 103 -19.95 -7.93 13.84
CA SER A 103 -18.72 -8.71 13.73
C SER A 103 -18.31 -9.33 15.05
N ALA A 104 -17.47 -10.36 14.97
CA ALA A 104 -16.77 -10.94 16.11
C ALA A 104 -15.32 -11.22 15.74
N MET A 105 -14.43 -11.06 16.72
CA MET A 105 -13.04 -11.43 16.57
C MET A 105 -12.90 -12.95 16.63
N LYS A 106 -12.28 -13.55 15.62
CA LYS A 106 -12.02 -14.99 15.51
C LYS A 106 -10.59 -15.24 15.10
N ASN A 107 -10.04 -16.37 15.52
CA ASN A 107 -8.79 -16.90 14.99
C ASN A 107 -9.09 -17.59 13.65
N VAL A 108 -8.90 -16.87 12.59
CA VAL A 108 -9.19 -17.35 11.24
C VAL A 108 -8.14 -16.80 10.27
N GLY A 109 -7.85 -17.59 9.27
CA GLY A 109 -6.93 -17.18 8.25
C GLY A 109 -5.52 -17.69 8.46
N LYS A 110 -4.85 -17.84 7.32
CA LYS A 110 -3.50 -18.35 7.21
C LYS A 110 -2.79 -17.66 6.06
N VAL A 111 -1.61 -17.14 6.33
CA VAL A 111 -0.80 -16.43 5.34
C VAL A 111 0.59 -17.02 5.31
N ARG A 112 1.14 -17.14 4.11
CA ARG A 112 2.50 -17.57 3.87
C ARG A 112 3.31 -16.47 3.21
N ASN A 113 4.52 -16.26 3.73
CA ASN A 113 5.60 -15.55 3.07
C ASN A 113 6.72 -16.55 2.82
N GLN A 114 7.25 -16.58 1.61
CA GLN A 114 8.42 -17.37 1.28
C GLN A 114 9.28 -16.58 0.31
N GLY A 115 10.58 -16.75 0.41
CA GLY A 115 11.48 -15.98 -0.42
C GLY A 115 12.88 -16.57 -0.47
N ILE A 116 13.68 -15.92 -1.28
CA ILE A 116 15.10 -16.15 -1.38
C ILE A 116 15.81 -14.81 -1.36
N GLU A 117 16.89 -14.72 -0.63
CA GLU A 117 17.71 -13.53 -0.46
C GLU A 117 19.15 -13.87 -0.86
N PHE A 118 19.78 -12.95 -1.58
CA PHE A 118 21.16 -13.06 -1.96
C PHE A 118 21.90 -11.84 -1.42
N THR A 119 23.02 -12.07 -0.78
CA THR A 119 23.94 -11.02 -0.35
C THR A 119 25.32 -11.33 -0.89
N LEU A 120 25.87 -10.40 -1.67
CA LEU A 120 27.20 -10.51 -2.26
C LEU A 120 28.09 -9.39 -1.68
N ASN A 121 29.16 -9.79 -1.01
CA ASN A 121 30.19 -8.91 -0.50
C ASN A 121 31.47 -9.14 -1.30
N THR A 122 32.04 -8.08 -1.86
CA THR A 122 33.28 -8.21 -2.63
C THR A 122 34.32 -7.18 -2.18
N THR A 123 35.57 -7.65 -2.10
CA THR A 123 36.74 -6.78 -2.03
C THR A 123 37.35 -6.71 -3.45
N ASN A 124 36.90 -5.71 -4.20
CA ASN A 124 37.32 -5.56 -5.62
C ASN A 124 38.79 -5.23 -5.76
N ILE A 125 39.22 -4.22 -5.01
CA ILE A 125 40.61 -3.79 -4.96
C ILE A 125 40.99 -3.54 -3.50
N LYS A 126 42.13 -4.06 -3.07
CA LYS A 126 42.72 -3.77 -1.77
C LYS A 126 44.24 -3.70 -1.91
N ASN A 127 44.78 -2.51 -1.77
CA ASN A 127 46.21 -2.29 -1.74
C ASN A 127 46.56 -1.30 -0.61
N ARG A 128 47.87 -0.93 -0.48
CA ARG A 128 48.34 -0.06 0.61
C ARG A 128 47.64 1.32 0.68
N HIS A 129 47.14 1.82 -0.44
CA HIS A 129 46.67 3.21 -0.56
C HIS A 129 45.21 3.31 -0.98
N PHE A 130 44.65 2.26 -1.58
CA PHE A 130 43.32 2.25 -2.14
C PHE A 130 42.59 0.95 -1.78
N SER A 131 41.34 1.10 -1.29
CA SER A 131 40.43 0.01 -1.05
C SER A 131 39.10 0.31 -1.77
N TRP A 132 38.56 -0.69 -2.45
CA TRP A 132 37.22 -0.66 -3.02
C TRP A 132 36.50 -1.94 -2.69
N THR A 133 35.39 -1.78 -1.93
CA THR A 133 34.50 -2.89 -1.58
C THR A 133 33.09 -2.63 -2.10
N THR A 134 32.38 -3.70 -2.43
CA THR A 134 30.99 -3.65 -2.87
C THR A 134 30.16 -4.57 -1.99
N ASN A 135 29.00 -4.09 -1.56
CA ASN A 135 27.95 -4.90 -1.00
C ASN A 135 26.72 -4.80 -1.89
N PHE A 136 26.21 -5.93 -2.33
CA PHE A 136 24.99 -6.04 -3.12
C PHE A 136 24.05 -7.02 -2.42
N ASN A 137 22.76 -6.64 -2.29
CA ASN A 137 21.75 -7.56 -1.81
C ASN A 137 20.49 -7.46 -2.68
N ILE A 138 19.81 -8.59 -2.85
CA ILE A 138 18.52 -8.67 -3.54
C ILE A 138 17.65 -9.71 -2.84
N ALA A 139 16.39 -9.36 -2.59
CA ALA A 139 15.40 -10.20 -1.96
C ALA A 139 14.18 -10.38 -2.86
N PHE A 140 13.75 -11.62 -3.02
CA PHE A 140 12.53 -12.01 -3.71
C PHE A 140 11.57 -12.57 -2.67
N ASN A 141 10.44 -11.92 -2.44
CA ASN A 141 9.42 -12.38 -1.51
C ASN A 141 8.11 -12.69 -2.23
N LYS A 142 7.48 -13.79 -1.86
CA LYS A 142 6.18 -14.21 -2.36
C LYS A 142 5.21 -14.39 -1.19
N ASN A 143 4.25 -13.49 -1.09
CA ASN A 143 3.16 -13.57 -0.12
C ASN A 143 1.98 -14.33 -0.72
N LYS A 144 1.27 -15.11 0.10
CA LYS A 144 0.06 -15.82 -0.32
C LYS A 144 -0.90 -16.00 0.84
N VAL A 145 -2.16 -15.60 0.65
CA VAL A 145 -3.27 -15.96 1.52
C VAL A 145 -3.62 -17.43 1.26
N LEU A 146 -3.52 -18.29 2.27
CA LEU A 146 -3.81 -19.72 2.17
C LEU A 146 -5.23 -20.03 2.61
N GLU A 147 -5.75 -19.30 3.60
CA GLU A 147 -7.05 -19.52 4.20
C GLU A 147 -7.58 -18.21 4.78
N LEU A 148 -8.87 -18.02 4.72
CA LEU A 148 -9.64 -16.96 5.37
C LEU A 148 -10.65 -17.58 6.35
N ALA A 149 -11.61 -16.79 6.86
CA ALA A 149 -12.68 -17.31 7.70
C ALA A 149 -13.50 -18.39 7.00
N GLU A 150 -14.19 -19.22 7.77
CA GLU A 150 -15.06 -20.29 7.25
C GLU A 150 -15.99 -19.76 6.16
N ASN A 151 -16.01 -20.43 5.02
CA ASN A 151 -16.81 -20.10 3.83
C ASN A 151 -16.55 -18.73 3.19
N GLN A 152 -15.42 -18.08 3.50
CA GLN A 152 -15.01 -16.86 2.83
C GLN A 152 -13.84 -17.12 1.86
N SER A 153 -14.06 -16.83 0.59
CA SER A 153 -13.01 -16.88 -0.45
C SER A 153 -12.23 -15.58 -0.54
N SER A 154 -12.80 -14.46 -0.04
CA SER A 154 -12.18 -13.15 -0.06
C SER A 154 -12.67 -12.26 1.09
N LEU A 155 -11.86 -11.26 1.43
CA LEU A 155 -12.19 -10.17 2.34
C LEU A 155 -11.90 -8.85 1.64
N LEU A 156 -12.87 -7.94 1.67
CA LEU A 156 -12.74 -6.60 1.12
C LEU A 156 -12.41 -5.61 2.24
N SER A 157 -11.55 -4.63 1.94
CA SER A 157 -11.25 -3.54 2.85
C SER A 157 -11.18 -2.20 2.11
N ALA A 158 -11.53 -1.11 2.82
CA ALA A 158 -11.46 0.24 2.32
C ALA A 158 -10.18 0.93 2.79
N ALA A 159 -9.54 1.72 1.93
CA ALA A 159 -8.50 2.65 2.34
C ALA A 159 -9.18 3.87 2.99
N LYS A 160 -8.82 4.15 4.24
CA LYS A 160 -9.38 5.26 5.00
C LYS A 160 -8.47 6.49 4.91
N PHE A 161 -8.49 7.17 3.79
CA PHE A 161 -7.70 8.39 3.58
C PHE A 161 -8.55 9.65 3.42
N ASP A 162 -9.84 9.50 3.13
CA ASP A 162 -10.80 10.62 3.07
C ASP A 162 -12.22 10.10 3.33
N GLN A 163 -13.05 10.89 4.01
CA GLN A 163 -14.41 10.52 4.39
C GLN A 163 -15.31 10.09 3.22
N ASN A 164 -15.06 10.63 2.03
CA ASN A 164 -15.86 10.34 0.83
C ASN A 164 -15.51 8.98 0.18
N TYR A 165 -14.38 8.39 0.57
CA TYR A 165 -13.89 7.12 0.05
C TYR A 165 -13.90 6.00 1.09
N ASN A 166 -14.17 6.30 2.36
CA ASN A 166 -14.16 5.32 3.45
C ASN A 166 -15.14 4.16 3.29
N SER A 167 -16.17 4.32 2.47
CA SER A 167 -17.16 3.28 2.16
C SER A 167 -16.82 2.47 0.91
N GLN A 168 -15.81 2.88 0.12
CA GLN A 168 -15.44 2.18 -1.10
C GLN A 168 -14.36 1.15 -0.82
N TYR A 169 -14.59 -0.08 -1.25
CA TYR A 169 -13.57 -1.12 -1.19
C TYR A 169 -12.47 -0.83 -2.22
N SER A 170 -11.23 -0.80 -1.74
CA SER A 170 -10.03 -0.51 -2.52
C SER A 170 -9.00 -1.63 -2.47
N TYR A 171 -9.15 -2.56 -1.54
CA TYR A 171 -8.28 -3.72 -1.39
C TYR A 171 -9.07 -5.00 -1.20
N ILE A 172 -8.48 -6.11 -1.66
CA ILE A 172 -9.02 -7.45 -1.50
C ILE A 172 -7.92 -8.39 -0.99
N ALA A 173 -8.25 -9.18 0.03
CA ALA A 173 -7.50 -10.37 0.37
C ALA A 173 -8.27 -11.58 -0.16
N LYS A 174 -7.69 -12.33 -1.10
CA LYS A 174 -8.31 -13.49 -1.74
C LYS A 174 -7.44 -14.71 -1.57
N VAL A 175 -8.05 -15.85 -1.25
CA VAL A 175 -7.33 -17.13 -1.13
C VAL A 175 -6.61 -17.44 -2.44
N GLY A 176 -5.33 -17.78 -2.33
CA GLY A 176 -4.49 -18.07 -3.48
C GLY A 176 -3.66 -16.89 -4.00
N TYR A 177 -3.96 -15.67 -3.60
CA TYR A 177 -3.33 -14.42 -4.04
C TYR A 177 -2.52 -13.77 -2.92
N PRO A 178 -1.64 -12.81 -3.23
CA PRO A 178 -0.98 -11.98 -2.23
C PRO A 178 -1.99 -11.20 -1.37
N MET A 179 -1.60 -10.87 -0.15
CA MET A 179 -2.36 -9.96 0.70
C MET A 179 -2.21 -8.51 0.16
N GLY A 180 -3.28 -7.73 0.26
CA GLY A 180 -3.25 -6.32 -0.13
C GLY A 180 -3.31 -6.08 -1.64
N MET A 181 -3.92 -7.00 -2.40
CA MET A 181 -4.26 -6.74 -3.80
C MET A 181 -5.20 -5.56 -3.91
N MET A 182 -4.92 -4.64 -4.82
CA MET A 182 -5.79 -3.50 -5.12
C MET A 182 -7.02 -3.98 -5.86
N TYR A 183 -8.18 -3.41 -5.53
CA TYR A 183 -9.48 -3.86 -6.01
C TYR A 183 -10.31 -2.70 -6.55
N GLY A 184 -10.86 -2.85 -7.73
CA GLY A 184 -11.61 -1.80 -8.40
C GLY A 184 -11.98 -2.17 -9.83
N PHE A 185 -12.27 -1.15 -10.64
CA PHE A 185 -12.65 -1.29 -12.02
C PHE A 185 -11.45 -1.20 -12.97
N ILE A 186 -11.54 -1.85 -14.13
CA ILE A 186 -10.62 -1.62 -15.23
C ILE A 186 -11.09 -0.38 -15.97
N TYR A 187 -10.25 0.64 -16.04
CA TYR A 187 -10.52 1.89 -16.76
C TYR A 187 -10.18 1.75 -18.24
N GLU A 188 -11.13 2.04 -19.11
CA GLU A 188 -10.98 1.98 -20.58
C GLU A 188 -10.85 3.36 -21.25
N GLY A 189 -10.74 4.42 -20.43
CA GLY A 189 -10.70 5.79 -20.92
C GLY A 189 -12.03 6.51 -20.71
N THR A 190 -12.41 7.32 -21.68
CA THR A 190 -13.66 8.09 -21.64
C THR A 190 -14.60 7.62 -22.74
N TYR A 191 -15.91 7.72 -22.48
CA TYR A 191 -16.90 7.53 -23.55
C TYR A 191 -16.63 8.51 -24.68
N LYS A 192 -16.53 7.98 -25.92
CA LYS A 192 -16.30 8.78 -27.14
C LYS A 192 -17.60 9.14 -27.78
N TYR A 193 -17.60 10.08 -28.72
CA TYR A 193 -18.79 10.42 -29.50
C TYR A 193 -19.37 9.24 -30.32
N GLU A 194 -18.49 8.30 -30.71
CA GLU A 194 -18.87 7.08 -31.44
C GLU A 194 -19.70 6.10 -30.58
N ASP A 195 -19.64 6.19 -29.25
CA ASP A 195 -20.46 5.39 -28.35
C ASP A 195 -21.92 5.85 -28.30
N PHE A 196 -22.26 6.98 -28.96
CA PHE A 196 -23.60 7.60 -28.89
C PHE A 196 -24.24 7.76 -30.27
N ASP A 197 -25.57 7.76 -30.28
CA ASP A 197 -26.39 8.26 -31.39
C ASP A 197 -26.74 9.73 -31.09
N LYS A 198 -26.50 10.61 -32.07
CA LYS A 198 -26.79 12.04 -31.95
C LYS A 198 -28.11 12.38 -32.62
N VAL A 199 -29.05 12.93 -31.84
CA VAL A 199 -30.34 13.44 -32.35
C VAL A 199 -30.47 14.90 -31.92
N GLY A 200 -30.33 15.82 -32.89
CA GLY A 200 -30.22 17.24 -32.57
C GLY A 200 -28.98 17.54 -31.71
N ASP A 201 -29.17 18.14 -30.54
CA ASP A 201 -28.10 18.41 -29.57
C ASP A 201 -27.96 17.36 -28.46
N THR A 202 -28.77 16.29 -28.55
CA THR A 202 -28.78 15.24 -27.51
C THR A 202 -27.97 14.04 -27.96
N TYR A 203 -27.15 13.51 -27.06
CA TYR A 203 -26.40 12.29 -27.22
C TYR A 203 -27.07 11.16 -26.40
N THR A 204 -27.51 10.11 -27.10
CA THR A 204 -28.12 8.92 -26.48
C THR A 204 -27.13 7.76 -26.61
N LEU A 205 -26.81 7.09 -25.49
CA LEU A 205 -25.90 5.96 -25.50
C LEU A 205 -26.43 4.85 -26.40
N LYS A 206 -25.58 4.24 -27.21
CA LYS A 206 -25.96 3.09 -28.05
C LYS A 206 -26.25 1.88 -27.17
N ARG A 207 -27.26 1.10 -27.52
CA ARG A 207 -27.72 -0.06 -26.72
C ARG A 207 -26.68 -1.15 -26.48
N ASN A 208 -25.67 -1.23 -27.34
CA ASN A 208 -24.57 -2.22 -27.22
C ASN A 208 -23.36 -1.70 -26.43
N VAL A 209 -23.44 -0.49 -25.90
CA VAL A 209 -22.35 0.11 -25.11
C VAL A 209 -22.71 0.01 -23.63
N PRO A 210 -21.90 -0.66 -22.81
CA PRO A 210 -22.12 -0.74 -21.37
C PRO A 210 -22.09 0.63 -20.71
N TYR A 211 -22.89 0.80 -19.66
CA TYR A 211 -22.97 2.05 -18.92
C TYR A 211 -22.69 1.87 -17.42
N PHE A 212 -22.07 2.87 -16.83
CA PHE A 212 -21.81 2.92 -15.39
C PHE A 212 -22.92 3.68 -14.67
N SER A 213 -23.58 3.03 -13.71
CA SER A 213 -24.61 3.60 -12.83
C SER A 213 -25.93 3.94 -13.52
N SER A 214 -25.97 4.68 -14.64
CA SER A 214 -27.20 5.08 -15.31
C SER A 214 -26.97 5.35 -16.80
N GLU A 215 -27.71 4.66 -17.66
CA GLU A 215 -27.66 4.84 -19.12
C GLU A 215 -28.00 6.29 -19.51
N SER A 216 -29.10 6.82 -18.99
CA SER A 216 -29.61 8.16 -19.34
C SER A 216 -28.67 9.31 -18.91
N ASN A 217 -27.83 9.07 -17.90
CA ASN A 217 -26.88 10.07 -17.41
C ASN A 217 -25.49 9.94 -18.04
N THR A 218 -25.24 8.88 -18.80
CA THR A 218 -23.96 8.67 -19.47
C THR A 218 -23.82 9.64 -20.65
N GLN A 219 -22.70 10.38 -20.66
CA GLN A 219 -22.43 11.43 -21.64
C GLN A 219 -21.01 11.26 -22.20
N PRO A 220 -20.74 11.80 -23.42
CA PRO A 220 -19.39 11.85 -23.98
C PRO A 220 -18.40 12.49 -22.97
N GLY A 221 -17.22 11.89 -22.85
CA GLY A 221 -16.17 12.35 -21.94
C GLY A 221 -16.30 11.88 -20.48
N MET A 222 -17.37 11.18 -20.12
CA MET A 222 -17.45 10.50 -18.83
C MET A 222 -16.49 9.30 -18.75
N PRO A 223 -16.04 8.88 -17.55
CA PRO A 223 -15.19 7.71 -17.41
C PRO A 223 -15.91 6.43 -17.84
N LYS A 224 -15.23 5.61 -18.64
CA LYS A 224 -15.68 4.31 -19.13
C LYS A 224 -14.88 3.21 -18.45
N TYR A 225 -15.56 2.16 -18.01
CA TYR A 225 -14.97 1.00 -17.38
C TYR A 225 -15.35 -0.28 -18.12
N ALA A 226 -14.56 -1.34 -17.96
CA ALA A 226 -14.85 -2.63 -18.57
C ALA A 226 -16.05 -3.30 -17.89
N ASP A 227 -16.95 -3.80 -18.70
CA ASP A 227 -18.00 -4.74 -18.33
C ASP A 227 -17.41 -6.15 -18.40
N LEU A 228 -17.11 -6.73 -17.26
CA LEU A 228 -16.40 -8.02 -17.18
C LEU A 228 -17.33 -9.23 -17.24
N ASN A 229 -18.59 -9.06 -16.88
CA ASN A 229 -19.59 -10.11 -16.90
C ASN A 229 -20.43 -10.11 -18.20
N GLY A 230 -20.39 -9.01 -18.99
CA GLY A 230 -21.04 -8.87 -20.28
C GLY A 230 -22.55 -8.64 -20.21
N ASP A 231 -23.06 -8.11 -19.08
CA ASP A 231 -24.51 -7.87 -18.90
C ASP A 231 -24.97 -6.48 -19.36
N GLY A 232 -24.02 -5.63 -19.77
CA GLY A 232 -24.28 -4.27 -20.28
C GLY A 232 -24.39 -3.22 -19.18
N ILE A 233 -24.26 -3.60 -17.90
CA ILE A 233 -24.32 -2.71 -16.74
C ILE A 233 -23.01 -2.82 -15.97
N ILE A 234 -22.27 -1.74 -15.86
CA ILE A 234 -21.03 -1.70 -15.10
C ILE A 234 -21.36 -1.42 -13.63
N ASP A 235 -21.22 -2.44 -12.78
CA ASP A 235 -21.54 -2.39 -11.37
C ASP A 235 -20.47 -3.10 -10.49
N ASP A 236 -20.80 -3.39 -9.24
CA ASP A 236 -19.87 -4.05 -8.31
C ASP A 236 -19.43 -5.46 -8.76
N ASN A 237 -20.15 -6.12 -9.70
CA ASN A 237 -19.79 -7.41 -10.26
C ASN A 237 -18.64 -7.32 -11.27
N ASP A 238 -18.36 -6.11 -11.80
CA ASP A 238 -17.25 -5.84 -12.72
C ASP A 238 -15.97 -5.42 -12.02
N ARG A 239 -15.97 -5.41 -10.70
CA ARG A 239 -14.75 -5.14 -9.94
C ARG A 239 -13.84 -6.35 -9.92
N THR A 240 -12.55 -6.09 -10.08
CA THR A 240 -11.52 -7.13 -10.10
C THR A 240 -10.24 -6.68 -9.37
N MET A 241 -9.25 -7.55 -9.31
CA MET A 241 -7.92 -7.20 -8.85
C MET A 241 -7.21 -6.36 -9.91
N ILE A 242 -6.90 -5.11 -9.58
CA ILE A 242 -6.37 -4.11 -10.51
C ILE A 242 -4.90 -3.74 -10.24
N GLY A 243 -4.30 -4.23 -9.18
CA GLY A 243 -2.90 -3.98 -8.86
C GLY A 243 -2.40 -4.80 -7.69
N ASN A 244 -1.09 -4.87 -7.55
CA ASN A 244 -0.39 -5.58 -6.48
C ASN A 244 0.69 -4.70 -5.85
N GLY A 245 0.49 -4.27 -4.61
CA GLY A 245 1.45 -3.45 -3.88
C GLY A 245 2.72 -4.19 -3.42
N MET A 246 2.81 -5.51 -3.63
CA MET A 246 3.98 -6.30 -3.24
C MET A 246 5.02 -6.30 -4.36
N PRO A 247 6.27 -5.83 -4.09
CA PRO A 247 7.32 -5.86 -5.10
C PRO A 247 7.72 -7.29 -5.47
N LYS A 248 8.14 -7.48 -6.72
CA LYS A 248 8.72 -8.72 -7.20
C LYS A 248 10.10 -8.96 -6.61
N HIS A 249 10.87 -7.90 -6.45
CA HIS A 249 12.15 -7.90 -5.72
C HIS A 249 12.49 -6.50 -5.21
N THR A 250 13.26 -6.47 -4.13
CA THR A 250 13.87 -5.27 -3.56
C THR A 250 15.36 -5.51 -3.36
N GLY A 251 16.13 -4.46 -3.27
CA GLY A 251 17.56 -4.63 -3.01
C GLY A 251 18.30 -3.35 -2.73
N GLY A 252 19.57 -3.52 -2.47
CA GLY A 252 20.52 -2.46 -2.21
C GLY A 252 21.89 -2.74 -2.82
N PHE A 253 22.59 -1.67 -3.15
CA PHE A 253 23.90 -1.73 -3.74
C PHE A 253 24.78 -0.63 -3.18
N THR A 254 25.80 -1.01 -2.40
CA THR A 254 26.73 -0.08 -1.77
C THR A 254 28.13 -0.26 -2.33
N ASN A 255 28.77 0.83 -2.69
CA ASN A 255 30.20 0.87 -2.99
C ASN A 255 30.90 1.75 -1.96
N ASN A 256 31.99 1.24 -1.39
CA ASN A 256 32.86 1.97 -0.50
C ASN A 256 34.24 2.06 -1.11
N PHE A 257 34.78 3.27 -1.11
CA PHE A 257 36.10 3.60 -1.62
C PHE A 257 36.90 4.28 -0.52
N GLU A 258 38.13 3.85 -0.33
CA GLU A 258 39.06 4.48 0.60
C GLU A 258 40.36 4.82 -0.14
N TYR A 259 40.83 6.06 0.01
CA TYR A 259 42.05 6.51 -0.61
C TYR A 259 42.75 7.59 0.24
N LYS A 260 43.94 7.28 0.78
CA LYS A 260 44.81 8.22 1.51
C LYS A 260 44.07 9.09 2.53
N GLY A 261 43.20 8.48 3.33
CA GLY A 261 42.40 9.15 4.38
C GLY A 261 41.04 9.66 3.92
N PHE A 262 40.76 9.71 2.62
CA PHE A 262 39.40 9.91 2.10
C PHE A 262 38.66 8.60 2.11
N ASP A 263 37.38 8.67 2.51
CA ASP A 263 36.41 7.59 2.39
C ASP A 263 35.16 8.09 1.66
N LEU A 264 34.70 7.34 0.67
CA LEU A 264 33.48 7.61 -0.08
C LEU A 264 32.58 6.38 -0.04
N SER A 265 31.35 6.56 0.41
CA SER A 265 30.31 5.55 0.38
C SER A 265 29.15 6.00 -0.50
N ILE A 266 28.71 5.15 -1.42
CA ILE A 266 27.60 5.40 -2.33
C ILE A 266 26.61 4.24 -2.20
N PHE A 267 25.38 4.53 -1.79
CA PHE A 267 24.33 3.54 -1.60
C PHE A 267 23.15 3.81 -2.51
N PHE A 268 22.78 2.80 -3.29
CA PHE A 268 21.57 2.74 -4.07
C PHE A 268 20.59 1.73 -3.46
N GLN A 269 19.31 2.07 -3.50
CA GLN A 269 18.20 1.21 -3.10
C GLN A 269 17.18 1.14 -4.24
N TRP A 270 16.56 -0.01 -4.42
CA TRP A 270 15.47 -0.16 -5.38
C TRP A 270 14.34 -1.05 -4.87
N SER A 271 13.16 -0.81 -5.42
CA SER A 271 12.00 -1.70 -5.41
C SER A 271 11.52 -1.87 -6.84
N TYR A 272 11.10 -3.06 -7.23
CA TYR A 272 10.66 -3.33 -8.59
C TYR A 272 9.40 -4.19 -8.64
N GLY A 273 8.45 -3.78 -9.50
CA GLY A 273 7.27 -4.53 -9.87
C GLY A 273 6.16 -4.51 -8.82
N ASN A 274 6.11 -3.48 -8.00
CA ASN A 274 4.98 -3.14 -7.13
C ASN A 274 4.15 -2.03 -7.76
N ASP A 275 2.84 -2.12 -7.58
CA ASP A 275 1.90 -1.06 -7.94
C ASP A 275 1.65 -0.13 -6.74
N VAL A 276 1.38 1.14 -7.03
CA VAL A 276 1.02 2.16 -6.05
C VAL A 276 -0.33 2.76 -6.41
N LEU A 277 -1.21 2.86 -5.41
CA LEU A 277 -2.48 3.55 -5.54
C LEU A 277 -2.25 5.06 -5.35
N ASN A 278 -2.26 5.82 -6.46
CA ASN A 278 -2.11 7.27 -6.45
C ASN A 278 -3.46 7.96 -6.17
N ALA A 279 -3.86 7.97 -4.90
CA ALA A 279 -5.12 8.59 -4.48
C ALA A 279 -5.19 10.10 -4.79
N ASN A 280 -4.04 10.78 -4.93
CA ASN A 280 -4.01 12.21 -5.25
C ASN A 280 -4.66 12.50 -6.61
N ARG A 281 -4.60 11.57 -7.57
CA ARG A 281 -5.28 11.72 -8.86
C ARG A 281 -6.80 11.78 -8.74
N LEU A 282 -7.40 11.14 -7.72
CA LEU A 282 -8.84 11.25 -7.45
C LEU A 282 -9.24 12.67 -7.04
N PHE A 283 -8.32 13.40 -6.41
CA PHE A 283 -8.59 14.77 -5.94
C PHE A 283 -8.18 15.81 -6.96
N PHE A 284 -6.97 15.72 -7.50
CA PHE A 284 -6.35 16.80 -8.26
C PHE A 284 -6.57 16.69 -9.78
N GLU A 285 -7.06 15.53 -10.26
CA GLU A 285 -7.57 15.36 -11.63
C GLU A 285 -9.10 15.28 -11.67
N ASN A 286 -9.79 16.06 -10.82
CA ASN A 286 -11.24 16.08 -10.69
C ASN A 286 -11.75 17.50 -10.44
N SER A 287 -12.85 17.90 -11.11
CA SER A 287 -13.44 19.22 -10.96
C SER A 287 -14.39 19.36 -9.75
N ASN A 288 -15.03 18.27 -9.34
CA ASN A 288 -16.20 18.33 -8.47
C ASN A 288 -15.89 18.77 -7.03
N LYS A 289 -14.77 18.33 -6.45
CA LYS A 289 -14.45 18.60 -5.03
C LYS A 289 -13.27 19.54 -4.83
N THR A 290 -12.61 19.92 -5.88
CA THR A 290 -11.34 20.62 -5.84
C THR A 290 -11.39 21.99 -6.48
N ARG A 291 -12.60 22.56 -6.64
CA ARG A 291 -12.77 23.92 -7.23
C ARG A 291 -12.02 25.00 -6.47
N ASP A 292 -11.76 24.78 -5.18
CA ASP A 292 -11.04 25.69 -4.30
C ASP A 292 -9.58 25.22 -4.03
N LEU A 293 -9.12 24.17 -4.75
CA LEU A 293 -7.79 23.60 -4.62
C LEU A 293 -7.04 23.65 -5.97
N ASN A 294 -5.71 23.62 -5.91
CA ASN A 294 -4.90 23.44 -7.10
C ASN A 294 -5.16 22.07 -7.73
N GLN A 295 -5.10 22.03 -9.06
CA GLN A 295 -5.23 20.82 -9.86
C GLN A 295 -3.88 20.46 -10.48
N TYR A 296 -3.71 19.18 -10.85
CA TYR A 296 -2.55 18.77 -11.63
C TYR A 296 -2.58 19.41 -13.03
N ALA A 297 -1.41 19.75 -13.55
CA ALA A 297 -1.29 20.29 -14.92
C ALA A 297 -1.88 19.36 -15.96
N SER A 298 -1.79 18.03 -15.76
CA SER A 298 -2.40 17.02 -16.61
C SER A 298 -3.92 17.18 -16.79
N TYR A 299 -4.61 17.80 -15.81
CA TYR A 299 -6.04 18.03 -15.92
C TYR A 299 -6.42 19.08 -16.97
N ALA A 300 -5.47 19.89 -17.43
CA ALA A 300 -5.68 20.76 -18.59
C ALA A 300 -6.02 19.98 -19.86
N ASP A 301 -5.47 18.77 -19.98
CA ASP A 301 -5.66 17.86 -21.12
C ASP A 301 -6.94 17.00 -21.01
N ARG A 302 -7.87 17.34 -20.08
CA ARG A 302 -9.13 16.63 -19.91
C ARG A 302 -9.96 16.62 -21.16
N TRP A 303 -10.90 15.71 -21.21
CA TRP A 303 -11.88 15.66 -22.27
C TRP A 303 -12.68 16.96 -22.36
N THR A 304 -12.73 17.54 -23.55
CA THR A 304 -13.58 18.67 -23.96
C THR A 304 -14.06 18.40 -25.37
N PRO A 305 -15.08 19.11 -25.89
CA PRO A 305 -15.48 18.99 -27.30
C PRO A 305 -14.34 19.22 -28.29
N GLU A 306 -13.35 20.03 -27.94
CA GLU A 306 -12.15 20.33 -28.74
C GLU A 306 -11.04 19.28 -28.54
N ASN A 307 -11.11 18.46 -27.49
CA ASN A 307 -10.16 17.37 -27.18
C ASN A 307 -10.91 16.06 -26.89
N PRO A 308 -11.69 15.51 -27.85
CA PRO A 308 -12.59 14.37 -27.62
C PRO A 308 -11.86 13.05 -27.42
N GLU A 309 -10.59 12.97 -27.79
CA GLU A 309 -9.78 11.75 -27.66
C GLU A 309 -9.08 11.61 -26.30
N SER A 310 -9.21 12.60 -25.43
CA SER A 310 -8.61 12.56 -24.11
C SER A 310 -9.13 11.37 -23.30
N ASN A 311 -8.20 10.73 -22.58
CA ASN A 311 -8.50 9.70 -21.56
C ASN A 311 -8.62 10.27 -20.16
N ILE A 312 -8.55 11.59 -19.98
CA ILE A 312 -8.83 12.25 -18.70
C ILE A 312 -10.29 12.70 -18.74
N PRO A 313 -11.13 12.28 -17.78
CA PRO A 313 -12.56 12.56 -17.81
C PRO A 313 -12.90 14.04 -17.84
N ARG A 314 -14.02 14.36 -18.47
CA ARG A 314 -14.58 15.72 -18.51
C ARG A 314 -14.85 16.28 -17.10
N ALA A 315 -14.91 17.60 -17.01
CA ALA A 315 -15.38 18.26 -15.82
C ALA A 315 -16.88 17.98 -15.61
N THR A 316 -17.27 17.54 -14.42
CA THR A 316 -18.66 17.30 -14.03
C THR A 316 -18.92 17.78 -12.61
N ASP A 317 -20.14 18.20 -12.30
CA ASP A 317 -20.58 18.53 -10.97
C ASP A 317 -20.94 17.28 -10.12
N SER A 318 -21.19 16.16 -10.76
CA SER A 318 -21.74 14.94 -10.14
C SER A 318 -20.72 14.02 -9.48
N GLY A 319 -19.42 14.23 -9.67
CA GLY A 319 -18.38 13.46 -8.99
C GLY A 319 -18.21 12.01 -9.45
N SER A 320 -18.56 11.71 -10.68
CA SER A 320 -18.39 10.38 -11.30
C SER A 320 -16.95 9.87 -11.38
N ASN A 321 -15.96 10.75 -11.12
CA ASN A 321 -14.54 10.42 -11.17
C ASN A 321 -13.97 9.83 -9.88
N LYS A 322 -14.82 9.52 -8.88
CA LYS A 322 -14.41 9.08 -7.53
C LYS A 322 -14.29 7.56 -7.38
N VAL A 323 -14.10 6.84 -8.47
CA VAL A 323 -14.13 5.39 -8.47
C VAL A 323 -12.71 4.84 -8.48
N PHE A 324 -12.44 3.83 -7.64
CA PHE A 324 -11.19 3.09 -7.67
C PHE A 324 -11.09 2.28 -8.96
N SER A 325 -10.08 2.56 -9.75
CA SER A 325 -9.86 1.92 -11.05
C SER A 325 -8.38 1.89 -11.41
N THR A 326 -8.04 1.19 -12.48
CA THR A 326 -6.67 1.15 -13.02
C THR A 326 -6.13 2.54 -13.39
N ARG A 327 -6.99 3.55 -13.56
CA ARG A 327 -6.58 4.94 -13.84
C ARG A 327 -5.67 5.54 -12.76
N ILE A 328 -5.83 5.10 -11.50
CA ILE A 328 -5.09 5.62 -10.35
C ILE A 328 -4.05 4.63 -9.83
N ILE A 329 -3.87 3.51 -10.52
CA ILE A 329 -2.83 2.54 -10.20
C ILE A 329 -1.64 2.84 -11.10
N GLU A 330 -0.49 3.02 -10.50
CA GLU A 330 0.75 3.35 -11.19
C GLU A 330 1.87 2.38 -10.81
N ASP A 331 2.85 2.23 -11.69
CA ASP A 331 4.07 1.47 -11.37
C ASP A 331 4.87 2.20 -10.29
N GLY A 332 4.99 1.57 -9.14
CA GLY A 332 5.74 2.04 -7.99
C GLY A 332 7.21 1.63 -8.00
N SER A 333 7.70 1.07 -9.09
CA SER A 333 9.11 0.70 -9.21
C SER A 333 10.01 1.93 -9.15
N PHE A 334 11.12 1.81 -8.44
CA PHE A 334 12.09 2.90 -8.36
C PHE A 334 13.53 2.41 -8.16
N LEU A 335 14.47 3.26 -8.57
CA LEU A 335 15.89 3.20 -8.21
C LEU A 335 16.27 4.53 -7.56
N ARG A 336 16.83 4.49 -6.35
CA ARG A 336 17.15 5.68 -5.55
C ARG A 336 18.62 5.71 -5.18
N LEU A 337 19.30 6.85 -5.41
CA LEU A 337 20.55 7.19 -4.78
C LEU A 337 20.26 7.61 -3.34
N LYS A 338 20.29 6.62 -2.44
CA LYS A 338 19.79 6.76 -1.05
C LYS A 338 20.75 7.55 -0.18
N THR A 339 22.06 7.28 -0.32
CA THR A 339 23.08 7.96 0.50
C THR A 339 24.38 8.10 -0.29
N VAL A 340 24.98 9.28 -0.22
CA VAL A 340 26.38 9.52 -0.56
C VAL A 340 27.05 10.16 0.63
N SER A 341 28.14 9.59 1.09
CA SER A 341 28.94 10.12 2.20
C SER A 341 30.41 10.21 1.78
N LEU A 342 30.98 11.40 1.90
CA LEU A 342 32.39 11.65 1.66
C LEU A 342 33.03 12.10 2.97
N GLY A 343 34.00 11.37 3.46
CA GLY A 343 34.75 11.67 4.67
C GLY A 343 36.22 11.88 4.39
N TYR A 344 36.86 12.57 5.31
CA TYR A 344 38.36 12.70 5.34
C TYR A 344 38.85 12.54 6.78
N THR A 345 39.69 11.56 7.00
CA THR A 345 40.37 11.33 8.27
C THR A 345 41.72 12.05 8.26
N LEU A 346 41.90 12.96 9.23
CA LEU A 346 43.10 13.75 9.33
C LEU A 346 44.31 12.87 9.66
N PRO A 347 45.49 13.16 9.07
CA PRO A 347 46.72 12.42 9.35
C PRO A 347 47.08 12.51 10.85
N LYS A 348 47.55 11.40 11.42
CA LYS A 348 47.95 11.33 12.84
C LYS A 348 49.02 12.33 13.24
N GLN A 349 49.83 12.78 12.29
CA GLN A 349 50.85 13.81 12.51
C GLN A 349 50.24 15.17 12.91
N LEU A 350 49.06 15.51 12.37
CA LEU A 350 48.31 16.74 12.71
C LEU A 350 47.53 16.56 14.00
N THR A 351 46.80 15.45 14.18
CA THR A 351 45.96 15.23 15.32
C THR A 351 46.72 15.09 16.65
N LYS A 352 47.92 14.48 16.61
CA LYS A 352 48.83 14.41 17.74
C LYS A 352 49.26 15.80 18.29
N LYS A 353 49.41 16.79 17.42
CA LYS A 353 49.71 18.17 17.83
C LYS A 353 48.56 18.77 18.67
N TRP A 354 47.33 18.33 18.45
CA TRP A 354 46.14 18.78 19.14
C TRP A 354 45.74 17.85 20.28
N LYS A 355 46.56 16.82 20.60
CA LYS A 355 46.27 15.79 21.60
C LYS A 355 44.94 15.07 21.32
N ILE A 356 44.62 14.88 20.05
CA ILE A 356 43.45 14.17 19.58
C ILE A 356 43.95 12.85 18.95
N ASP A 357 43.35 11.72 19.31
CA ASP A 357 43.74 10.41 18.77
C ASP A 357 43.28 10.21 17.31
N ASN A 358 42.10 10.67 16.99
CA ASN A 358 41.54 10.61 15.64
C ASN A 358 40.56 11.77 15.41
N ALA A 359 40.62 12.37 14.22
CA ALA A 359 39.67 13.38 13.78
C ALA A 359 39.25 13.09 12.35
N ARG A 360 37.95 12.98 12.10
CA ARG A 360 37.35 12.79 10.79
C ARG A 360 36.27 13.86 10.55
N VAL A 361 36.34 14.48 9.39
CA VAL A 361 35.29 15.39 8.90
C VAL A 361 34.56 14.68 7.76
N PHE A 362 33.24 14.80 7.72
CA PHE A 362 32.46 14.20 6.64
C PHE A 362 31.29 15.08 6.24
N VAL A 363 30.82 14.88 5.03
CA VAL A 363 29.57 15.40 4.48
C VAL A 363 28.76 14.23 3.95
N ALA A 364 27.46 14.24 4.19
CA ALA A 364 26.55 13.20 3.70
C ALA A 364 25.29 13.83 3.13
N GLY A 365 24.83 13.30 2.00
CA GLY A 365 23.54 13.59 1.40
C GLY A 365 22.66 12.36 1.38
N GLN A 366 21.36 12.55 1.58
CA GLN A 366 20.36 11.47 1.56
C GLN A 366 19.28 11.76 0.53
N ASN A 367 18.74 10.68 -0.09
CA ASN A 367 17.67 10.74 -1.08
C ASN A 367 17.97 11.72 -2.22
N LEU A 368 19.21 11.71 -2.73
CA LEU A 368 19.72 12.71 -3.67
C LEU A 368 19.09 12.62 -5.05
N TRP A 369 18.66 11.44 -5.44
CA TRP A 369 18.06 11.21 -6.74
C TRP A 369 17.19 9.97 -6.72
N THR A 370 16.04 10.01 -7.43
CA THR A 370 15.13 8.89 -7.62
C THR A 370 14.70 8.81 -9.07
N CYS A 371 14.84 7.63 -9.67
CA CYS A 371 14.30 7.29 -10.97
C CYS A 371 13.07 6.42 -10.75
N THR A 372 11.90 6.87 -11.22
CA THR A 372 10.62 6.17 -11.09
C THR A 372 9.66 6.61 -12.18
N GLY A 373 8.73 5.76 -12.55
CA GLY A 373 7.58 6.10 -13.39
C GLY A 373 6.39 6.65 -12.60
N TYR A 374 6.43 6.60 -11.27
CA TYR A 374 5.36 7.10 -10.42
C TYR A 374 5.22 8.61 -10.52
N SER A 375 3.99 9.09 -10.78
CA SER A 375 3.71 10.52 -10.99
C SER A 375 3.50 11.32 -9.69
N GLY A 376 3.41 10.65 -8.54
CA GLY A 376 3.27 11.31 -7.22
C GLY A 376 4.59 11.76 -6.62
N TYR A 377 4.55 12.20 -5.36
CA TYR A 377 5.71 12.80 -4.70
C TYR A 377 6.84 11.80 -4.40
N ASP A 378 6.50 10.60 -3.94
CA ASP A 378 7.49 9.58 -3.57
C ASP A 378 6.88 8.18 -3.75
N PRO A 379 7.56 7.25 -4.48
CA PRO A 379 7.06 5.89 -4.66
C PRO A 379 7.06 5.04 -3.37
N GLU A 380 7.75 5.45 -2.30
CA GLU A 380 7.73 4.81 -0.98
C GLU A 380 6.59 5.31 -0.09
N VAL A 381 5.55 5.92 -0.65
CA VAL A 381 4.37 6.38 0.11
C VAL A 381 3.60 5.24 0.77
N SER A 382 2.99 5.53 1.89
CA SER A 382 2.09 4.62 2.61
C SER A 382 0.74 5.28 2.84
N ILE A 383 -0.35 4.59 2.50
CA ILE A 383 -1.72 5.01 2.83
C ILE A 383 -2.04 4.50 4.24
N ARG A 384 -1.39 5.05 5.25
CA ARG A 384 -1.80 4.86 6.65
C ARG A 384 -2.48 6.12 7.15
N GLU A 385 -3.53 5.95 7.94
CA GLU A 385 -4.20 7.05 8.65
C GLU A 385 -3.14 7.82 9.47
N GLY A 386 -2.97 9.11 9.18
CA GLY A 386 -1.98 9.97 9.84
C GLY A 386 -0.56 9.96 9.23
N ALA A 387 -0.33 9.31 8.11
CA ALA A 387 0.92 9.43 7.36
C ALA A 387 0.76 10.45 6.22
N LEU A 388 0.81 11.72 6.57
CA LEU A 388 1.09 12.85 5.68
C LEU A 388 2.46 13.40 6.03
#